data_1c6158caf7ae7c1f2e5cfd456257f4d9
#
_entry.id   1c6158caf7ae7c1f2e5cfd456257f4d9
#
_cell.length_a   1.000
_cell.length_b   1.000
_cell.length_c   1.000
_cell.angle_alpha   90.00
_cell.angle_beta   90.00
_cell.angle_gamma   90.00
#
_symmetry.space_group_name_H-M   'P 1'
#
loop_
_entity.id
_entity.type
_entity.pdbx_description
1 polymer ?
#
loop_
_entity_poly.entity_id
_entity_poly.type
_entity_poly.pdbx_seq_one_letter_code
_entity_poly.pdbx_strand_id
1 'polypeptide(L)'
;MTLYGSYFPKRRPNAQECLTMKDRYNTLAKTGKTEIVIKKSRFVTSVSPVTSEEEAITFISGVKKQHSQANHNVFAYIIDEQTQRFSDDGEPGGTAGRPVLDVIKRKDIVKAAVVVTRYFGGILLGAGGLVRAYSEAAINGLEAAGIIEKLLYRGL
;
A
#
# COMPACT_ATOMS: atom_id res chain seq x y z
N MET A 1 3.81 -12.95 -11.74
CA MET A 1 3.54 -12.70 -10.33
C MET A 1 2.36 -13.53 -9.85
N THR A 2 2.53 -14.14 -8.70
CA THR A 2 1.46 -14.95 -8.12
C THR A 2 0.64 -14.10 -7.17
N LEU A 3 -0.65 -13.97 -7.44
CA LEU A 3 -1.58 -13.33 -6.53
C LEU A 3 -2.11 -14.39 -5.57
N TYR A 4 -2.24 -14.04 -4.30
CA TYR A 4 -2.82 -14.95 -3.33
C TYR A 4 -4.19 -15.42 -3.78
N GLY A 5 -5.05 -14.51 -4.24
CA GLY A 5 -6.39 -14.83 -4.70
C GLY A 5 -6.45 -15.64 -5.99
N SER A 6 -5.33 -15.84 -6.68
CA SER A 6 -5.30 -16.62 -7.92
C SER A 6 -5.08 -18.10 -7.71
N TYR A 7 -4.81 -18.53 -6.47
CA TYR A 7 -4.59 -19.92 -6.16
C TYR A 7 -5.91 -20.58 -5.77
N PHE A 8 -6.45 -21.42 -6.66
CA PHE A 8 -7.66 -22.18 -6.40
C PHE A 8 -7.43 -23.62 -6.84
N PRO A 9 -7.28 -24.55 -5.90
CA PRO A 9 -7.12 -25.95 -6.28
C PRO A 9 -8.37 -26.47 -6.95
N LYS A 10 -8.22 -27.22 -8.04
CA LYS A 10 -9.34 -27.80 -8.78
C LYS A 10 -10.00 -28.96 -8.04
N ARG A 11 -9.35 -29.49 -7.04
CA ARG A 11 -9.82 -30.55 -6.19
C ARG A 11 -9.79 -30.11 -4.74
N ARG A 12 -10.45 -30.87 -3.90
CA ARG A 12 -10.43 -30.58 -2.47
C ARG A 12 -9.00 -30.75 -1.95
N PRO A 13 -8.41 -29.74 -1.31
CA PRO A 13 -7.04 -29.86 -0.81
C PRO A 13 -6.96 -30.86 0.34
N ASN A 14 -5.83 -31.55 0.44
CA ASN A 14 -5.55 -32.40 1.60
C ASN A 14 -5.15 -31.52 2.80
N ALA A 15 -4.96 -32.13 3.94
CA ALA A 15 -4.65 -31.41 5.18
C ALA A 15 -3.37 -30.59 5.06
N GLN A 16 -2.35 -31.10 4.39
CA GLN A 16 -1.08 -30.40 4.26
C GLN A 16 -1.19 -29.20 3.32
N GLU A 17 -1.95 -29.35 2.23
CA GLU A 17 -2.20 -28.23 1.31
C GLU A 17 -3.00 -27.13 2.00
N CYS A 18 -3.98 -27.49 2.84
CA CYS A 18 -4.74 -26.52 3.60
C CYS A 18 -3.86 -25.74 4.56
N LEU A 19 -2.94 -26.41 5.26
CA LEU A 19 -1.99 -25.75 6.14
C LEU A 19 -1.09 -24.79 5.36
N THR A 20 -0.59 -25.24 4.20
CA THR A 20 0.27 -24.41 3.34
C THR A 20 -0.48 -23.17 2.86
N MET A 21 -1.75 -23.32 2.47
CA MET A 21 -2.56 -22.18 2.01
C MET A 21 -2.78 -21.16 3.11
N LYS A 22 -3.01 -21.59 4.34
CA LYS A 22 -3.23 -20.68 5.48
C LYS A 22 -1.98 -19.89 5.84
N ASP A 23 -0.81 -20.41 5.49
CA ASP A 23 0.46 -19.80 5.84
C ASP A 23 1.05 -18.94 4.72
N ARG A 24 0.29 -18.70 3.66
CA ARG A 24 0.73 -17.90 2.53
C ARG A 24 0.15 -16.50 2.60
N TYR A 25 0.94 -15.54 2.20
CA TYR A 25 0.48 -14.16 2.08
C TYR A 25 1.28 -13.42 1.02
N ASN A 26 0.66 -12.41 0.43
CA ASN A 26 1.33 -11.52 -0.53
C ASN A 26 1.88 -10.31 0.21
N THR A 27 3.08 -9.91 -0.15
CA THR A 27 3.71 -8.70 0.38
C THR A 27 4.59 -8.07 -0.69
N LEU A 28 5.31 -7.02 -0.33
CA LEU A 28 6.20 -6.34 -1.26
C LEU A 28 7.57 -7.01 -1.28
N ALA A 29 8.16 -7.09 -2.48
CA ALA A 29 9.50 -7.68 -2.67
C ALA A 29 10.59 -6.77 -2.10
N LYS A 30 10.40 -5.45 -2.23
CA LYS A 30 11.41 -4.45 -1.86
C LYS A 30 10.74 -3.09 -1.68
N THR A 31 11.49 -2.09 -1.26
CA THR A 31 11.02 -0.71 -1.28
C THR A 31 10.85 -0.25 -2.72
N GLY A 32 9.96 0.71 -2.93
CA GLY A 32 9.74 1.30 -4.24
C GLY A 32 9.43 2.78 -4.12
N LYS A 33 9.70 3.49 -5.19
CA LYS A 33 9.39 4.92 -5.26
C LYS A 33 9.00 5.27 -6.69
N THR A 34 7.87 5.97 -6.85
CA THR A 34 7.37 6.38 -8.15
C THR A 34 6.85 7.81 -8.05
N GLU A 35 6.73 8.45 -9.21
CA GLU A 35 6.18 9.80 -9.26
C GLU A 35 5.25 9.89 -10.46
N ILE A 36 4.08 10.51 -10.26
CA ILE A 36 3.16 10.85 -11.34
C ILE A 36 2.76 12.33 -11.18
N VAL A 37 2.38 12.94 -12.30
CA VAL A 37 1.90 14.32 -12.30
C VAL A 37 0.49 14.32 -12.88
N ILE A 38 -0.44 14.88 -12.13
CA ILE A 38 -1.84 15.00 -12.54
C ILE A 38 -2.26 16.46 -12.29
N LYS A 39 -2.70 17.13 -13.34
CA LYS A 39 -3.11 18.56 -13.27
C LYS A 39 -2.08 19.39 -12.51
N LYS A 40 -0.81 19.21 -12.85
CA LYS A 40 0.35 19.90 -12.27
C LYS A 40 0.67 19.56 -10.82
N SER A 41 -0.16 18.77 -10.13
CA SER A 41 0.20 18.23 -8.82
C SER A 41 1.15 17.07 -9.00
N ARG A 42 2.20 17.03 -8.18
CA ARG A 42 3.15 15.90 -8.16
C ARG A 42 2.76 14.96 -7.03
N PHE A 43 2.63 13.69 -7.37
CA PHE A 43 2.34 12.62 -6.40
C PHE A 43 3.56 11.70 -6.37
N VAL A 44 4.29 11.75 -5.27
CA VAL A 44 5.47 10.91 -5.05
C VAL A 44 5.06 9.78 -4.11
N THR A 45 5.13 8.55 -4.58
CA THR A 45 4.72 7.39 -3.80
C THR A 45 5.94 6.64 -3.30
N SER A 46 6.01 6.43 -2.00
CA SER A 46 7.06 5.65 -1.35
C SER A 46 6.41 4.45 -0.69
N VAL A 47 6.89 3.26 -0.98
CA VAL A 47 6.33 2.02 -0.42
C VAL A 47 7.44 1.18 0.19
N SER A 48 7.10 0.40 1.20
CA SER A 48 8.05 -0.46 1.88
C SER A 48 7.36 -1.69 2.45
N PRO A 49 7.98 -2.87 2.34
CA PRO A 49 7.57 -3.99 3.17
C PRO A 49 7.89 -3.66 4.63
N VAL A 50 7.01 -4.03 5.53
CA VAL A 50 7.17 -3.82 6.96
C VAL A 50 6.69 -5.07 7.68
N THR A 51 7.23 -5.35 8.87
CA THR A 51 6.84 -6.55 9.62
C THR A 51 5.93 -6.22 10.80
N SER A 52 5.86 -4.96 11.19
CA SER A 52 5.07 -4.54 12.36
C SER A 52 4.54 -3.14 12.15
N GLU A 53 3.58 -2.76 12.97
CA GLU A 53 3.04 -1.41 12.97
C GLU A 53 4.12 -0.39 13.32
N GLU A 54 5.03 -0.73 14.22
CA GLU A 54 6.14 0.15 14.59
C GLU A 54 7.04 0.45 13.40
N GLU A 55 7.37 -0.57 12.60
CA GLU A 55 8.15 -0.37 11.39
C GLU A 55 7.42 0.51 10.39
N ALA A 56 6.10 0.31 10.25
CA ALA A 56 5.29 1.14 9.35
C ALA A 56 5.35 2.61 9.78
N ILE A 57 5.17 2.88 11.07
CA ILE A 57 5.20 4.23 11.60
C ILE A 57 6.58 4.87 11.40
N THR A 58 7.64 4.12 11.63
CA THR A 58 9.01 4.60 11.41
C THR A 58 9.26 4.95 9.95
N PHE A 59 8.81 4.09 9.04
CA PHE A 59 8.93 4.34 7.60
C PHE A 59 8.18 5.61 7.20
N ILE A 60 6.93 5.74 7.65
CA ILE A 60 6.09 6.90 7.35
C ILE A 60 6.73 8.18 7.88
N SER A 61 7.23 8.14 9.11
CA SER A 61 7.92 9.30 9.71
C SER A 61 9.13 9.73 8.89
N GLY A 62 9.90 8.77 8.40
CA GLY A 62 11.06 9.05 7.56
C GLY A 62 10.68 9.74 6.25
N VAL A 63 9.62 9.26 5.60
CA VAL A 63 9.13 9.88 4.37
C VAL A 63 8.62 11.30 4.63
N LYS A 64 7.87 11.48 5.71
CA LYS A 64 7.38 12.82 6.09
C LYS A 64 8.52 13.81 6.31
N LYS A 65 9.62 13.37 6.90
CA LYS A 65 10.80 14.23 7.09
C LYS A 65 11.44 14.58 5.75
N GLN A 66 11.55 13.62 4.83
CA GLN A 66 12.09 13.88 3.50
C GLN A 66 11.23 14.85 2.71
N HIS A 67 9.93 14.83 2.92
CA HIS A 67 8.96 15.64 2.19
C HIS A 67 8.21 16.60 3.11
N SER A 68 8.95 17.23 4.04
CA SER A 68 8.35 18.16 5.00
C SER A 68 7.75 19.41 4.35
N GLN A 69 8.18 19.74 3.14
CA GLN A 69 7.65 20.90 2.38
C GLN A 69 6.42 20.54 1.56
N ALA A 70 6.04 19.29 1.50
CA ALA A 70 4.87 18.86 0.73
C ALA A 70 3.57 19.35 1.40
N ASN A 71 2.54 19.50 0.60
CA ASN A 71 1.22 19.89 1.11
C ASN A 71 0.58 18.77 1.90
N HIS A 72 0.74 17.52 1.46
CA HIS A 72 0.14 16.36 2.11
C HIS A 72 1.06 15.15 2.01
N ASN A 73 1.18 14.41 3.10
CA ASN A 73 1.84 13.11 3.14
C ASN A 73 0.79 12.09 3.57
N VAL A 74 0.01 11.64 2.61
CA VAL A 74 -1.07 10.68 2.81
C VAL A 74 -0.47 9.31 2.99
N PHE A 75 -1.00 8.51 3.91
CA PHE A 75 -0.45 7.16 4.10
C PHE A 75 -1.53 6.13 4.37
N ALA A 76 -1.17 4.88 4.14
CA ALA A 76 -1.94 3.72 4.56
C ALA A 76 -0.98 2.57 4.78
N TYR A 77 -1.32 1.69 5.71
CA TYR A 77 -0.59 0.43 5.89
C TYR A 77 -1.53 -0.66 6.36
N ILE A 78 -1.17 -1.89 6.02
CA ILE A 78 -1.85 -3.09 6.46
C ILE A 78 -0.77 -4.05 6.95
N ILE A 79 -0.84 -4.43 8.22
CA ILE A 79 0.04 -5.44 8.79
C ILE A 79 -0.67 -6.79 8.73
N ASP A 80 -1.91 -6.82 9.21
CA ASP A 80 -2.82 -7.97 9.16
C ASP A 80 -4.26 -7.46 9.16
N GLU A 81 -5.23 -8.35 9.28
CA GLU A 81 -6.64 -7.98 9.24
C GLU A 81 -7.04 -7.03 10.37
N GLN A 82 -6.39 -7.11 11.53
CA GLN A 82 -6.71 -6.29 12.69
C GLN A 82 -5.91 -5.00 12.76
N THR A 83 -4.78 -4.92 12.06
CA THR A 83 -3.87 -3.78 12.15
C THR A 83 -3.77 -3.09 10.80
N GLN A 84 -4.64 -2.11 10.59
CA GLN A 84 -4.71 -1.32 9.37
C GLN A 84 -4.96 0.12 9.76
N ARG A 85 -4.30 1.05 9.07
CA ARG A 85 -4.49 2.47 9.31
C ARG A 85 -4.33 3.27 8.03
N PHE A 86 -4.96 4.44 8.01
CA PHE A 86 -4.74 5.40 6.93
C PHE A 86 -4.90 6.81 7.47
N SER A 87 -4.38 7.77 6.71
CA SER A 87 -4.55 9.20 7.02
C SER A 87 -4.69 9.98 5.73
N ASP A 88 -5.65 10.88 5.70
CA ASP A 88 -5.82 11.83 4.59
C ASP A 88 -4.82 12.99 4.67
N ASP A 89 -4.16 13.16 5.79
CA ASP A 89 -3.17 14.22 6.04
C ASP A 89 -3.59 15.58 5.51
N GLY A 90 -4.80 16.01 5.84
CA GLY A 90 -5.32 17.31 5.46
C GLY A 90 -6.06 17.38 4.13
N GLU A 91 -6.04 16.32 3.33
CA GLU A 91 -6.92 16.25 2.17
C GLU A 91 -8.37 16.08 2.63
N PRO A 92 -9.37 16.42 1.80
CA PRO A 92 -10.76 16.24 2.20
C PRO A 92 -11.04 14.79 2.61
N GLY A 93 -11.86 14.62 3.64
CA GLY A 93 -12.11 13.31 4.24
C GLY A 93 -12.54 12.26 3.24
N GLY A 94 -11.85 11.10 3.26
CA GLY A 94 -12.15 9.97 2.41
C GLY A 94 -11.62 10.05 0.99
N THR A 95 -10.90 11.12 0.62
CA THR A 95 -10.45 11.31 -0.77
C THR A 95 -9.03 10.83 -1.04
N ALA A 96 -8.27 10.52 -0.02
CA ALA A 96 -6.84 10.24 -0.18
C ALA A 96 -6.38 8.96 0.53
N GLY A 97 -6.40 8.95 1.85
CA GLY A 97 -5.90 7.81 2.62
C GLY A 97 -6.70 6.54 2.41
N ARG A 98 -8.02 6.64 2.42
CA ARG A 98 -8.89 5.48 2.20
C ARG A 98 -8.70 4.87 0.80
N PRO A 99 -8.64 5.65 -0.28
CA PRO A 99 -8.31 5.10 -1.59
C PRO A 99 -6.98 4.34 -1.63
N VAL A 100 -5.95 4.84 -0.95
CA VAL A 100 -4.67 4.15 -0.87
C VAL A 100 -4.83 2.82 -0.13
N LEU A 101 -5.51 2.83 1.01
CA LEU A 101 -5.78 1.60 1.77
C LEU A 101 -6.54 0.58 0.92
N ASP A 102 -7.56 1.02 0.19
CA ASP A 102 -8.38 0.15 -0.65
C ASP A 102 -7.55 -0.49 -1.77
N VAL A 103 -6.58 0.21 -2.32
CA VAL A 103 -5.66 -0.36 -3.32
C VAL A 103 -4.85 -1.51 -2.72
N ILE A 104 -4.30 -1.32 -1.51
CA ILE A 104 -3.53 -2.37 -0.84
C ILE A 104 -4.42 -3.60 -0.62
N LYS A 105 -5.65 -3.38 -0.18
CA LYS A 105 -6.62 -4.47 0.05
C LYS A 105 -6.97 -5.21 -1.25
N ARG A 106 -7.25 -4.48 -2.32
CA ARG A 106 -7.62 -5.10 -3.60
C ARG A 106 -6.51 -5.93 -4.20
N LYS A 107 -5.27 -5.57 -3.94
CA LYS A 107 -4.11 -6.35 -4.38
C LYS A 107 -3.78 -7.48 -3.42
N ASP A 108 -4.56 -7.62 -2.37
CA ASP A 108 -4.41 -8.69 -1.36
C ASP A 108 -3.00 -8.69 -0.76
N ILE A 109 -2.49 -7.51 -0.43
CA ILE A 109 -1.16 -7.33 0.12
C ILE A 109 -1.25 -7.06 1.62
N VAL A 110 -0.37 -7.67 2.40
CA VAL A 110 -0.20 -7.38 3.82
C VAL A 110 1.27 -7.09 4.12
N LYS A 111 1.54 -6.58 5.31
CA LYS A 111 2.89 -6.21 5.75
C LYS A 111 3.51 -5.20 4.80
N ALA A 112 2.74 -4.17 4.48
CA ALA A 112 3.16 -3.12 3.56
C ALA A 112 2.68 -1.75 4.04
N ALA A 113 3.52 -0.75 3.84
CA ALA A 113 3.20 0.64 4.10
C ALA A 113 3.40 1.46 2.83
N VAL A 114 2.48 2.39 2.60
CA VAL A 114 2.45 3.25 1.42
C VAL A 114 2.29 4.69 1.87
N VAL A 115 3.14 5.58 1.38
CA VAL A 115 2.99 7.03 1.57
C VAL A 115 2.89 7.67 0.20
N VAL A 116 1.83 8.45 -0.01
CA VAL A 116 1.68 9.24 -1.22
C VAL A 116 1.82 10.70 -0.82
N THR A 117 2.89 11.31 -1.28
CA THR A 117 3.25 12.70 -0.99
C THR A 117 2.79 13.58 -2.14
N ARG A 118 1.99 14.61 -1.83
CA ARG A 118 1.47 15.49 -2.86
C ARG A 118 2.04 16.89 -2.72
N TYR A 119 2.55 17.40 -3.84
CA TYR A 119 2.91 18.81 -4.02
C TYR A 119 1.87 19.44 -4.92
N PHE A 120 1.06 20.34 -4.37
CA PHE A 120 -0.02 20.99 -5.10
C PHE A 120 0.50 21.81 -6.27
N GLY A 121 -0.13 21.67 -7.43
CA GLY A 121 0.30 22.37 -8.66
C GLY A 121 -0.56 23.56 -9.06
N GLY A 122 -1.46 24.02 -8.20
CA GLY A 122 -2.29 25.18 -8.46
C GLY A 122 -3.63 24.89 -9.14
N ILE A 123 -3.89 23.64 -9.49
CA ILE A 123 -5.16 23.24 -10.13
C ILE A 123 -5.87 22.25 -9.20
N LEU A 124 -7.13 22.55 -8.88
CA LEU A 124 -7.93 21.68 -8.04
C LEU A 124 -8.35 20.42 -8.81
N LEU A 125 -8.26 19.27 -8.15
CA LEU A 125 -8.66 18.01 -8.75
C LEU A 125 -10.13 17.66 -8.48
N GLY A 126 -10.71 18.20 -7.41
CA GLY A 126 -12.02 17.79 -6.93
C GLY A 126 -11.95 16.45 -6.21
N ALA A 127 -13.02 16.11 -5.47
CA ALA A 127 -13.05 14.88 -4.68
C ALA A 127 -12.83 13.63 -5.52
N GLY A 128 -13.55 13.48 -6.62
CA GLY A 128 -13.39 12.33 -7.52
C GLY A 128 -12.01 12.27 -8.16
N GLY A 129 -11.45 13.41 -8.52
CA GLY A 129 -10.10 13.49 -9.08
C GLY A 129 -9.03 13.09 -8.07
N LEU A 130 -9.20 13.48 -6.79
CA LEU A 130 -8.28 13.09 -5.73
C LEU A 130 -8.31 11.58 -5.51
N VAL A 131 -9.49 10.99 -5.42
CA VAL A 131 -9.64 9.54 -5.25
C VAL A 131 -8.89 8.80 -6.36
N ARG A 132 -9.09 9.21 -7.62
CA ARG A 132 -8.42 8.56 -8.75
C ARG A 132 -6.92 8.77 -8.71
N ALA A 133 -6.46 9.97 -8.38
CA ALA A 133 -5.03 10.30 -8.36
C ALA A 133 -4.29 9.50 -7.27
N TYR A 134 -4.83 9.46 -6.06
CA TYR A 134 -4.22 8.71 -4.96
C TYR A 134 -4.24 7.21 -5.23
N SER A 135 -5.33 6.70 -5.82
CA SER A 135 -5.41 5.28 -6.19
C SER A 135 -4.36 4.92 -7.24
N GLU A 136 -4.25 5.73 -8.29
CA GLU A 136 -3.26 5.51 -9.36
C GLU A 136 -1.83 5.57 -8.83
N ALA A 137 -1.54 6.57 -8.00
CA ALA A 137 -0.24 6.71 -7.38
C ALA A 137 0.13 5.48 -6.54
N ALA A 138 -0.81 5.00 -5.72
CA ALA A 138 -0.59 3.81 -4.91
C ALA A 138 -0.35 2.57 -5.76
N ILE A 139 -1.14 2.37 -6.81
CA ILE A 139 -0.98 1.23 -7.73
C ILE A 139 0.44 1.24 -8.31
N ASN A 140 0.88 2.37 -8.83
CA ASN A 140 2.20 2.49 -9.45
C ASN A 140 3.32 2.19 -8.45
N GLY A 141 3.20 2.70 -7.23
CA GLY A 141 4.21 2.44 -6.20
C GLY A 141 4.30 0.98 -5.81
N LEU A 142 3.17 0.32 -5.63
CA LEU A 142 3.14 -1.09 -5.27
C LEU A 142 3.68 -1.96 -6.40
N GLU A 143 3.35 -1.64 -7.64
CA GLU A 143 3.87 -2.37 -8.80
C GLU A 143 5.39 -2.20 -8.93
N ALA A 144 5.91 -1.01 -8.68
CA ALA A 144 7.34 -0.76 -8.74
C ALA A 144 8.11 -1.54 -7.68
N ALA A 145 7.52 -1.74 -6.51
CA ALA A 145 8.13 -2.53 -5.44
C ALA A 145 8.07 -4.04 -5.71
N GLY A 146 7.12 -4.46 -6.53
CA GLY A 146 6.91 -5.87 -6.83
C GLY A 146 6.14 -6.59 -5.74
N ILE A 147 5.24 -7.46 -6.15
CA ILE A 147 4.41 -8.23 -5.23
C ILE A 147 4.88 -9.67 -5.26
N ILE A 148 5.17 -10.23 -4.09
CA ILE A 148 5.63 -11.60 -3.95
C ILE A 148 4.77 -12.34 -2.95
N GLU A 149 4.72 -13.65 -3.09
CA GLU A 149 4.08 -14.53 -2.13
C GLU A 149 5.15 -15.04 -1.16
N LYS A 150 4.85 -14.97 0.12
CA LYS A 150 5.71 -15.51 1.18
C LYS A 150 4.98 -16.57 1.96
N LEU A 151 5.74 -17.49 2.52
CA LEU A 151 5.25 -18.49 3.46
C LEU A 151 5.51 -17.98 4.87
N LEU A 152 4.52 -18.11 5.73
CA LEU A 152 4.70 -17.82 7.14
C LEU A 152 5.27 -19.07 7.78
N TYR A 153 6.54 -19.00 8.21
CA TYR A 153 7.17 -20.10 8.90
C TYR A 153 6.66 -20.18 10.33
N ARG A 154 5.98 -21.27 10.62
CA ARG A 154 5.68 -21.58 12.00
C ARG A 154 6.74 -22.56 12.46
N GLY A 155 7.58 -22.15 13.42
CA GLY A 155 8.57 -23.02 13.98
C GLY A 155 7.94 -24.30 14.50
N LEU A 156 8.56 -25.41 14.21
CA LEU A 156 8.13 -26.70 14.72
C LEU A 156 8.55 -26.88 16.16
#